data_c13e9874c4e40f21db593c008a236dea
#
_entry.id   c13e9874c4e40f21db593c008a236dea
#
_cell.length_a   1.000
_cell.length_b   1.000
_cell.length_c   1.000
_cell.angle_alpha   90.00
_cell.angle_beta   90.00
_cell.angle_gamma   90.00
#
_symmetry.space_group_name_H-M   'P 1'
#
loop_
_entity.id
_entity.type
_entity.pdbx_description
1 polymer ?
#
loop_
_entity_poly.entity_id
_entity_poly.type
_entity_poly.pdbx_seq_one_letter_code
_entity_poly.pdbx_strand_id
1 'polypeptide(L)'
;MNWIDKLERKFGRHGGIQNLTVYIIICYVIGYLLTYMNPSLLSMMSLDVSKILQGQIWRLVTWVIYPPSTGNFLVFAISILFFYYPIGTSLERTWGSFRYTLYIFSGLLFVLIAAFITYFVTGGFVVIDGMTYMIGGSVFTTYYVSLSVFLAYAACYPDMQILLWFVIPIKMKWMAWVYGAIIVYNMISYVRVGLWVMAVPILASLLNFVLFFFSNRNMHRYNPKEVHRRREFKKAMAQSRVNPATGGITKHKCAICGRTEKDDPNLEFRFCSKCNGNYEYCQDHLFTHQHVK
;
A
#
# COMPACT_ATOMS: atom_id res chain seq x y z
N MET A 1 12.80 8.14 10.21
CA MET A 1 11.41 8.29 10.70
C MET A 1 10.64 9.02 9.61
N ASN A 2 9.65 8.32 9.02
CA ASN A 2 8.92 8.83 7.87
C ASN A 2 7.93 9.93 8.29
N TRP A 3 7.55 10.81 7.37
CA TRP A 3 6.59 11.89 7.61
C TRP A 3 5.23 11.36 8.07
N ILE A 4 4.80 10.17 7.57
CA ILE A 4 3.58 9.47 8.00
C ILE A 4 3.67 9.09 9.48
N ASP A 5 4.81 8.58 9.96
CA ASP A 5 5.01 8.22 11.36
C ASP A 5 4.91 9.45 12.29
N LYS A 6 5.35 10.62 11.81
CA LYS A 6 5.21 11.89 12.55
C LYS A 6 3.74 12.32 12.66
N LEU A 7 3.00 12.21 11.55
CA LEU A 7 1.56 12.51 11.55
C LEU A 7 0.77 11.53 12.40
N GLU A 8 1.10 10.23 12.34
CA GLU A 8 0.45 9.21 13.15
C GLU A 8 0.67 9.43 14.65
N ARG A 9 1.87 9.84 15.07
CA ARG A 9 2.13 10.19 16.49
C ARG A 9 1.34 11.41 16.96
N LYS A 10 1.16 12.40 16.07
CA LYS A 10 0.46 13.65 16.40
C LYS A 10 -1.06 13.49 16.39
N PHE A 11 -1.60 12.74 15.44
CA PHE A 11 -3.04 12.65 15.17
C PHE A 11 -3.61 11.22 15.25
N GLY A 12 -2.76 10.18 15.33
CA GLY A 12 -3.18 8.78 15.20
C GLY A 12 -4.11 8.28 16.31
N ARG A 13 -4.08 8.91 17.48
CA ARG A 13 -4.94 8.53 18.61
C ARG A 13 -6.44 8.79 18.35
N HIS A 14 -6.79 9.77 17.50
CA HIS A 14 -8.17 10.22 17.23
C HIS A 14 -8.45 10.45 15.74
N GLY A 15 -7.47 10.26 14.85
CA GLY A 15 -7.54 10.72 13.46
C GLY A 15 -7.90 9.68 12.41
N GLY A 16 -8.10 8.41 12.77
CA GLY A 16 -8.48 7.35 11.82
C GLY A 16 -9.97 7.04 11.89
N ILE A 17 -10.64 7.02 10.75
CA ILE A 17 -12.03 6.59 10.64
C ILE A 17 -12.02 5.05 10.58
N GLN A 18 -12.60 4.40 11.57
CA GLN A 18 -12.75 2.96 11.60
C GLN A 18 -13.78 2.51 10.56
N ASN A 19 -13.52 1.40 9.90
CA ASN A 19 -14.39 0.86 8.85
C ASN A 19 -14.69 1.83 7.70
N LEU A 20 -13.71 2.69 7.33
CA LEU A 20 -13.86 3.68 6.27
C LEU A 20 -14.34 3.05 4.95
N THR A 21 -13.89 1.84 4.65
CA THR A 21 -14.32 1.07 3.47
C THR A 21 -15.83 0.90 3.41
N VAL A 22 -16.48 0.64 4.55
CA VAL A 22 -17.94 0.46 4.61
C VAL A 22 -18.66 1.77 4.28
N TYR A 23 -18.16 2.90 4.79
CA TYR A 23 -18.75 4.21 4.47
C TYR A 23 -18.64 4.55 2.99
N ILE A 24 -17.49 4.25 2.37
CA ILE A 24 -17.30 4.45 0.92
C ILE A 24 -18.25 3.56 0.12
N ILE A 25 -18.42 2.29 0.52
CA ILE A 25 -19.35 1.37 -0.12
C ILE A 25 -20.79 1.88 -0.01
N ILE A 26 -21.21 2.40 1.15
CA ILE A 26 -22.53 3.01 1.33
C ILE A 26 -22.71 4.18 0.36
N CYS A 27 -21.71 5.05 0.23
CA CYS A 27 -21.74 6.14 -0.76
C CYS A 27 -21.92 5.62 -2.19
N TYR A 28 -21.21 4.55 -2.57
CA TYR A 28 -21.32 3.95 -3.91
C TYR A 28 -22.68 3.30 -4.14
N VAL A 29 -23.26 2.65 -3.13
CA VAL A 29 -24.62 2.09 -3.23
C VAL A 29 -25.65 3.20 -3.43
N ILE A 30 -25.55 4.30 -2.68
CA ILE A 30 -26.41 5.47 -2.86
C ILE A 30 -26.26 6.03 -4.28
N GLY A 31 -25.02 6.23 -4.75
CA GLY A 31 -24.76 6.72 -6.11
C GLY A 31 -25.30 5.78 -7.18
N TYR A 32 -25.17 4.47 -6.98
CA TYR A 32 -25.72 3.48 -7.90
C TYR A 32 -27.27 3.55 -7.97
N LEU A 33 -27.93 3.67 -6.84
CA LEU A 33 -29.40 3.86 -6.81
C LEU A 33 -29.81 5.15 -7.51
N LEU A 34 -29.07 6.25 -7.31
CA LEU A 34 -29.32 7.51 -7.99
C LEU A 34 -29.17 7.42 -9.50
N THR A 35 -28.30 6.53 -10.02
CA THR A 35 -28.14 6.31 -11.46
C THR A 35 -29.46 5.89 -12.12
N TYR A 36 -30.27 5.11 -11.43
CA TYR A 36 -31.56 4.62 -11.94
C TYR A 36 -32.75 5.51 -11.56
N MET A 37 -32.74 6.09 -10.36
CA MET A 37 -33.86 6.90 -9.87
C MET A 37 -33.83 8.32 -10.45
N ASN A 38 -32.67 8.94 -10.46
CA ASN A 38 -32.50 10.32 -10.91
C ASN A 38 -31.09 10.61 -11.44
N PRO A 39 -30.80 10.30 -12.72
CA PRO A 39 -29.48 10.52 -13.31
C PRO A 39 -29.04 11.99 -13.31
N SER A 40 -29.99 12.94 -13.33
CA SER A 40 -29.67 14.36 -13.29
C SER A 40 -29.12 14.80 -11.94
N LEU A 41 -29.64 14.27 -10.82
CA LEU A 41 -29.07 14.49 -9.49
C LEU A 41 -27.66 13.92 -9.39
N LEU A 42 -27.42 12.72 -9.92
CA LEU A 42 -26.09 12.14 -9.94
C LEU A 42 -25.09 13.00 -10.74
N SER A 43 -25.51 13.55 -11.87
CA SER A 43 -24.68 14.46 -12.67
C SER A 43 -24.35 15.76 -11.92
N MET A 44 -25.26 16.23 -11.09
CA MET A 44 -25.00 17.40 -10.20
C MET A 44 -24.00 17.11 -9.09
N MET A 45 -23.74 15.85 -8.78
CA MET A 45 -22.75 15.41 -7.78
C MET A 45 -21.38 15.14 -8.38
N SER A 46 -21.23 15.10 -9.71
CA SER A 46 -19.94 14.83 -10.37
C SER A 46 -18.92 15.96 -10.16
N LEU A 47 -17.62 15.63 -10.23
CA LEU A 47 -16.53 16.58 -10.07
C LEU A 47 -16.36 17.46 -11.32
N ASP A 48 -17.09 18.55 -11.40
CA ASP A 48 -17.05 19.52 -12.49
C ASP A 48 -16.52 20.87 -11.98
N VAL A 49 -15.26 21.17 -12.32
CA VAL A 49 -14.57 22.38 -11.83
C VAL A 49 -15.23 23.67 -12.36
N SER A 50 -15.75 23.66 -13.59
CA SER A 50 -16.46 24.82 -14.14
C SER A 50 -17.65 25.22 -13.26
N LYS A 51 -18.45 24.23 -12.84
CA LYS A 51 -19.62 24.44 -11.99
C LYS A 51 -19.26 24.77 -10.54
N ILE A 52 -18.14 24.23 -10.04
CA ILE A 52 -17.61 24.58 -8.72
C ILE A 52 -17.28 26.07 -8.67
N LEU A 53 -16.61 26.60 -9.69
CA LEU A 53 -16.27 28.04 -9.80
C LEU A 53 -17.50 28.93 -9.97
N GLN A 54 -18.61 28.37 -10.47
CA GLN A 54 -19.92 29.06 -10.52
C GLN A 54 -20.70 29.03 -9.19
N GLY A 55 -20.08 28.51 -8.10
CA GLY A 55 -20.67 28.47 -6.77
C GLY A 55 -21.23 27.14 -6.31
N GLN A 56 -21.12 26.04 -7.11
CA GLN A 56 -21.60 24.72 -6.72
C GLN A 56 -20.53 23.97 -5.90
N ILE A 57 -20.17 24.52 -4.73
CA ILE A 57 -19.07 24.05 -3.88
C ILE A 57 -19.30 22.65 -3.29
N TRP A 58 -20.55 22.19 -3.16
CA TRP A 58 -20.86 20.84 -2.67
C TRP A 58 -20.24 19.72 -3.53
N ARG A 59 -19.97 19.99 -4.81
CA ARG A 59 -19.32 19.04 -5.72
C ARG A 59 -17.92 18.63 -5.28
N LEU A 60 -17.24 19.45 -4.46
CA LEU A 60 -15.94 19.12 -3.88
C LEU A 60 -15.98 17.87 -2.98
N VAL A 61 -17.15 17.58 -2.40
CA VAL A 61 -17.33 16.44 -1.50
C VAL A 61 -18.23 15.36 -2.11
N THR A 62 -19.32 15.78 -2.77
CA THR A 62 -20.35 14.86 -3.24
C THR A 62 -19.92 13.95 -4.39
N TRP A 63 -18.86 14.31 -5.14
CA TRP A 63 -18.36 13.48 -6.23
C TRP A 63 -17.87 12.09 -5.78
N VAL A 64 -17.58 11.93 -4.48
CA VAL A 64 -17.22 10.63 -3.89
C VAL A 64 -18.38 9.63 -3.96
N ILE A 65 -19.62 10.11 -4.02
CA ILE A 65 -20.83 9.30 -4.17
C ILE A 65 -20.92 8.68 -5.57
N TYR A 66 -20.26 9.28 -6.57
CA TYR A 66 -20.29 8.77 -7.94
C TYR A 66 -19.65 7.38 -8.01
N PRO A 67 -20.43 6.31 -8.35
CA PRO A 67 -19.93 4.95 -8.31
C PRO A 67 -18.87 4.73 -9.40
N PRO A 68 -17.87 3.88 -9.15
CA PRO A 68 -16.79 3.63 -10.12
C PRO A 68 -17.25 2.84 -11.36
N SER A 69 -18.40 2.20 -11.31
CA SER A 69 -19.04 1.56 -12.47
C SER A 69 -20.56 1.70 -12.35
N THR A 70 -21.19 2.04 -13.47
CA THR A 70 -22.66 2.19 -13.61
C THR A 70 -23.28 1.09 -14.47
N GLY A 71 -22.56 -0.01 -14.66
CA GLY A 71 -23.02 -1.17 -15.44
C GLY A 71 -24.11 -1.98 -14.74
N ASN A 72 -24.28 -3.22 -15.15
CA ASN A 72 -25.29 -4.14 -14.61
C ASN A 72 -25.17 -4.28 -13.07
N PHE A 73 -26.31 -4.34 -12.38
CA PHE A 73 -26.42 -4.51 -10.92
C PHE A 73 -25.62 -5.71 -10.39
N LEU A 74 -25.65 -6.85 -11.09
CA LEU A 74 -24.90 -8.03 -10.68
C LEU A 74 -23.39 -7.78 -10.67
N VAL A 75 -22.88 -7.11 -11.70
CA VAL A 75 -21.45 -6.76 -11.80
C VAL A 75 -21.06 -5.79 -10.67
N PHE A 76 -21.90 -4.81 -10.38
CA PHE A 76 -21.69 -3.87 -9.30
C PHE A 76 -21.68 -4.57 -7.92
N ALA A 77 -22.68 -5.41 -7.64
CA ALA A 77 -22.79 -6.16 -6.38
C ALA A 77 -21.61 -7.12 -6.19
N ILE A 78 -21.23 -7.87 -7.23
CA ILE A 78 -20.05 -8.76 -7.21
C ILE A 78 -18.78 -7.96 -6.95
N SER A 79 -18.62 -6.82 -7.60
CA SER A 79 -17.44 -5.95 -7.40
C SER A 79 -17.34 -5.47 -5.96
N ILE A 80 -18.43 -5.05 -5.34
CA ILE A 80 -18.46 -4.64 -3.93
C ILE A 80 -18.09 -5.81 -3.01
N LEU A 81 -18.74 -6.96 -3.15
CA LEU A 81 -18.59 -8.09 -2.24
C LEU A 81 -17.21 -8.76 -2.35
N PHE A 82 -16.67 -8.89 -3.55
CA PHE A 82 -15.44 -9.66 -3.78
C PHE A 82 -14.18 -8.80 -3.98
N PHE A 83 -14.32 -7.53 -4.33
CA PHE A 83 -13.17 -6.66 -4.53
C PHE A 83 -13.13 -5.50 -3.53
N TYR A 84 -14.12 -4.61 -3.51
CA TYR A 84 -14.03 -3.39 -2.69
C TYR A 84 -13.99 -3.69 -1.20
N TYR A 85 -14.89 -4.51 -0.71
CA TYR A 85 -14.99 -4.82 0.73
C TYR A 85 -13.78 -5.62 1.25
N PRO A 86 -13.39 -6.78 0.66
CA PRO A 86 -12.27 -7.56 1.19
C PRO A 86 -10.93 -6.83 1.06
N ILE A 87 -10.70 -6.14 -0.06
CA ILE A 87 -9.45 -5.40 -0.31
C ILE A 87 -9.32 -4.25 0.68
N GLY A 88 -10.35 -3.42 0.81
CA GLY A 88 -10.32 -2.26 1.69
C GLY A 88 -10.18 -2.63 3.15
N THR A 89 -10.97 -3.59 3.64
CA THR A 89 -10.91 -4.06 5.03
C THR A 89 -9.58 -4.74 5.36
N SER A 90 -9.00 -5.49 4.43
CA SER A 90 -7.69 -6.11 4.63
C SER A 90 -6.57 -5.08 4.71
N LEU A 91 -6.58 -4.04 3.86
CA LEU A 91 -5.62 -2.94 3.93
C LEU A 91 -5.78 -2.14 5.23
N GLU A 92 -7.02 -1.85 5.64
CA GLU A 92 -7.29 -1.15 6.90
C GLU A 92 -6.76 -1.92 8.11
N ARG A 93 -6.93 -3.26 8.13
CA ARG A 93 -6.37 -4.13 9.18
C ARG A 93 -4.84 -4.14 9.18
N THR A 94 -4.22 -4.09 7.99
CA THR A 94 -2.76 -4.19 7.85
C THR A 94 -2.05 -2.89 8.20
N TRP A 95 -2.59 -1.76 7.76
CA TRP A 95 -1.97 -0.45 7.94
C TRP A 95 -2.46 0.29 9.18
N GLY A 96 -3.60 -0.13 9.73
CA GLY A 96 -4.35 0.58 10.76
C GLY A 96 -5.26 1.66 10.16
N SER A 97 -6.34 2.00 10.87
CA SER A 97 -7.39 2.92 10.39
C SER A 97 -6.84 4.31 10.04
N PHE A 98 -5.83 4.82 10.80
CA PHE A 98 -5.26 6.14 10.53
C PHE A 98 -4.54 6.20 9.18
N ARG A 99 -3.63 5.27 8.90
CA ARG A 99 -2.86 5.25 7.64
C ARG A 99 -3.75 4.97 6.45
N TYR A 100 -4.74 4.09 6.61
CA TYR A 100 -5.70 3.80 5.57
C TYR A 100 -6.56 5.03 5.25
N THR A 101 -7.06 5.71 6.27
CA THR A 101 -7.81 6.98 6.11
C THR A 101 -6.96 8.03 5.38
N LEU A 102 -5.70 8.22 5.82
CA LEU A 102 -4.77 9.16 5.19
C LEU A 102 -4.55 8.82 3.71
N TYR A 103 -4.39 7.54 3.37
CA TYR A 103 -4.20 7.07 2.00
C TYR A 103 -5.39 7.39 1.10
N ILE A 104 -6.60 7.10 1.55
CA ILE A 104 -7.82 7.37 0.80
C ILE A 104 -8.02 8.87 0.61
N PHE A 105 -7.94 9.67 1.68
CA PHE A 105 -8.14 11.11 1.60
C PHE A 105 -7.06 11.81 0.77
N SER A 106 -5.80 11.38 0.86
CA SER A 106 -4.74 11.91 -0.02
C SER A 106 -5.00 11.56 -1.48
N GLY A 107 -5.49 10.36 -1.78
CA GLY A 107 -5.86 9.96 -3.14
C GLY A 107 -7.00 10.80 -3.71
N LEU A 108 -8.05 11.04 -2.92
CA LEU A 108 -9.16 11.93 -3.30
C LEU A 108 -8.66 13.36 -3.54
N LEU A 109 -7.78 13.87 -2.65
CA LEU A 109 -7.20 15.19 -2.76
C LEU A 109 -6.34 15.35 -4.03
N PHE A 110 -5.51 14.35 -4.36
CA PHE A 110 -4.70 14.40 -5.59
C PHE A 110 -5.56 14.42 -6.85
N VAL A 111 -6.65 13.64 -6.91
CA VAL A 111 -7.58 13.67 -8.03
C VAL A 111 -8.28 15.06 -8.12
N LEU A 112 -8.67 15.62 -6.98
CA LEU A 112 -9.26 16.96 -6.93
C LEU A 112 -8.28 18.03 -7.45
N ILE A 113 -7.05 18.05 -6.95
CA ILE A 113 -5.99 18.98 -7.40
C ILE A 113 -5.75 18.80 -8.90
N ALA A 114 -5.66 17.55 -9.37
CA ALA A 114 -5.47 17.23 -10.77
C ALA A 114 -6.61 17.78 -11.65
N ALA A 115 -7.87 17.71 -11.19
CA ALA A 115 -9.02 18.27 -11.88
C ALA A 115 -8.92 19.80 -12.02
N PHE A 116 -8.54 20.51 -10.94
CA PHE A 116 -8.33 21.96 -10.98
C PHE A 116 -7.18 22.35 -11.88
N ILE A 117 -6.02 21.68 -11.78
CA ILE A 117 -4.87 21.95 -12.67
C ILE A 117 -5.28 21.75 -14.13
N THR A 118 -5.96 20.66 -14.45
CA THR A 118 -6.42 20.37 -15.81
C THR A 118 -7.34 21.49 -16.31
N TYR A 119 -8.30 21.91 -15.49
CA TYR A 119 -9.22 22.98 -15.85
C TYR A 119 -8.47 24.30 -16.14
N PHE A 120 -7.53 24.71 -15.29
CA PHE A 120 -6.78 25.96 -15.50
C PHE A 120 -5.84 25.89 -16.71
N VAL A 121 -5.28 24.71 -17.01
CA VAL A 121 -4.40 24.55 -18.18
C VAL A 121 -5.18 24.53 -19.50
N THR A 122 -6.37 23.91 -19.51
CA THR A 122 -7.16 23.71 -20.73
C THR A 122 -8.28 24.71 -20.93
N GLY A 123 -8.56 25.55 -19.92
CA GLY A 123 -9.75 26.40 -19.89
C GLY A 123 -11.07 25.61 -19.80
N GLY A 124 -11.01 24.33 -19.42
CA GLY A 124 -12.17 23.44 -19.34
C GLY A 124 -12.57 22.78 -20.65
N PHE A 125 -11.75 22.89 -21.70
CA PHE A 125 -12.01 22.33 -23.02
C PHE A 125 -10.87 21.44 -23.50
N VAL A 126 -11.20 20.43 -24.29
CA VAL A 126 -10.24 19.59 -25.01
C VAL A 126 -10.63 19.55 -26.48
N VAL A 127 -9.64 19.64 -27.38
CA VAL A 127 -9.85 19.57 -28.82
C VAL A 127 -9.48 18.18 -29.29
N ILE A 128 -10.41 17.51 -29.98
CA ILE A 128 -10.26 16.16 -30.52
C ILE A 128 -10.74 16.20 -31.95
N ASP A 129 -9.89 15.83 -32.90
CA ASP A 129 -10.20 15.80 -34.33
C ASP A 129 -10.81 17.14 -34.84
N GLY A 130 -10.30 18.27 -34.32
CA GLY A 130 -10.78 19.60 -34.69
C GLY A 130 -12.09 20.04 -34.00
N MET A 131 -12.70 19.19 -33.19
CA MET A 131 -13.90 19.53 -32.41
C MET A 131 -13.54 19.81 -30.97
N THR A 132 -14.16 20.86 -30.40
CA THR A 132 -13.95 21.29 -29.01
C THR A 132 -14.98 20.62 -28.10
N TYR A 133 -14.52 19.86 -27.12
CA TYR A 133 -15.36 19.21 -26.11
C TYR A 133 -15.14 19.84 -24.75
N MET A 134 -16.21 20.02 -23.99
CA MET A 134 -16.11 20.45 -22.60
C MET A 134 -15.68 19.29 -21.73
N ILE A 135 -14.72 19.51 -20.83
CA ILE A 135 -14.26 18.51 -19.86
C ILE A 135 -15.33 18.38 -18.78
N GLY A 136 -16.16 17.35 -18.88
CA GLY A 136 -17.20 17.07 -17.89
C GLY A 136 -16.69 16.35 -16.64
N GLY A 137 -17.51 16.34 -15.61
CA GLY A 137 -17.19 15.69 -14.33
C GLY A 137 -17.02 14.16 -14.39
N SER A 138 -17.35 13.53 -15.52
CA SER A 138 -17.16 12.09 -15.74
C SER A 138 -15.70 11.68 -15.94
N VAL A 139 -14.79 12.64 -16.19
CA VAL A 139 -13.35 12.36 -16.36
C VAL A 139 -12.68 12.05 -15.02
N PHE A 140 -13.06 12.77 -13.96
CA PHE A 140 -12.46 12.65 -12.64
C PHE A 140 -13.38 11.86 -11.71
N THR A 141 -13.21 10.54 -11.69
CA THR A 141 -14.02 9.62 -10.89
C THR A 141 -13.21 8.96 -9.78
N THR A 142 -13.91 8.42 -8.79
CA THR A 142 -13.30 7.62 -7.70
C THR A 142 -12.73 6.28 -8.18
N TYR A 143 -13.02 5.88 -9.44
CA TYR A 143 -12.47 4.67 -10.04
C TYR A 143 -10.95 4.61 -9.95
N TYR A 144 -10.25 5.72 -10.23
CA TYR A 144 -8.78 5.78 -10.19
C TYR A 144 -8.22 5.66 -8.78
N VAL A 145 -8.94 6.17 -7.77
CA VAL A 145 -8.57 5.97 -6.35
C VAL A 145 -8.71 4.51 -5.98
N SER A 146 -9.82 3.88 -6.35
CA SER A 146 -10.04 2.44 -6.14
C SER A 146 -8.98 1.57 -6.81
N LEU A 147 -8.53 1.99 -8.00
CA LEU A 147 -7.43 1.38 -8.72
C LEU A 147 -6.12 1.42 -7.91
N SER A 148 -5.79 2.57 -7.34
CA SER A 148 -4.59 2.71 -6.50
C SER A 148 -4.67 1.84 -5.25
N VAL A 149 -5.86 1.68 -4.65
CA VAL A 149 -6.12 0.78 -3.51
C VAL A 149 -5.87 -0.68 -3.90
N PHE A 150 -6.31 -1.09 -5.09
CA PHE A 150 -6.03 -2.43 -5.61
C PHE A 150 -4.52 -2.69 -5.78
N LEU A 151 -3.78 -1.75 -6.35
CA LEU A 151 -2.32 -1.85 -6.49
C LEU A 151 -1.61 -1.89 -5.13
N ALA A 152 -2.08 -1.10 -4.17
CA ALA A 152 -1.57 -1.11 -2.80
C ALA A 152 -1.79 -2.47 -2.11
N TYR A 153 -2.96 -3.06 -2.31
CA TYR A 153 -3.28 -4.40 -1.80
C TYR A 153 -2.39 -5.47 -2.43
N ALA A 154 -2.21 -5.45 -3.74
CA ALA A 154 -1.35 -6.39 -4.45
C ALA A 154 0.14 -6.28 -4.01
N ALA A 155 0.58 -5.07 -3.67
CA ALA A 155 1.93 -4.84 -3.13
C ALA A 155 2.09 -5.36 -1.70
N CYS A 156 1.02 -5.35 -0.89
CA CYS A 156 1.03 -5.91 0.47
C CYS A 156 0.90 -7.43 0.48
N TYR A 157 0.10 -7.98 -0.43
CA TYR A 157 -0.26 -9.40 -0.48
C TYR A 157 0.03 -10.06 -1.84
N PRO A 158 1.30 -10.10 -2.29
CA PRO A 158 1.65 -10.53 -3.65
C PRO A 158 1.35 -12.00 -3.94
N ASP A 159 1.44 -12.86 -2.94
CA ASP A 159 1.24 -14.31 -3.09
C ASP A 159 -0.19 -14.78 -2.76
N MET A 160 -1.06 -13.85 -2.35
CA MET A 160 -2.47 -14.15 -2.13
C MET A 160 -3.15 -14.51 -3.46
N GLN A 161 -3.99 -15.54 -3.44
CA GLN A 161 -4.72 -16.02 -4.61
C GLN A 161 -6.15 -15.50 -4.57
N ILE A 162 -6.61 -14.95 -5.68
CA ILE A 162 -8.01 -14.63 -5.92
C ILE A 162 -8.54 -15.59 -6.99
N LEU A 163 -9.74 -16.11 -6.76
CA LEU A 163 -10.43 -16.96 -7.73
C LEU A 163 -11.04 -16.06 -8.81
N LEU A 164 -10.41 -16.02 -9.99
CA LEU A 164 -10.99 -15.36 -11.15
C LEU A 164 -12.16 -16.22 -11.65
N TRP A 165 -13.35 -15.62 -11.76
CA TRP A 165 -14.59 -16.31 -12.14
C TRP A 165 -14.88 -17.54 -11.26
N PHE A 166 -14.44 -17.54 -9.99
CA PHE A 166 -14.60 -18.63 -9.02
C PHE A 166 -13.93 -19.96 -9.41
N VAL A 167 -13.15 -20.00 -10.48
CA VAL A 167 -12.56 -21.23 -11.04
C VAL A 167 -11.04 -21.18 -11.04
N ILE A 168 -10.44 -20.05 -11.48
CA ILE A 168 -9.00 -19.97 -11.71
C ILE A 168 -8.30 -19.22 -10.57
N PRO A 169 -7.46 -19.90 -9.74
CA PRO A 169 -6.69 -19.23 -8.70
C PRO A 169 -5.50 -18.47 -9.32
N ILE A 170 -5.59 -17.13 -9.32
CA ILE A 170 -4.51 -16.26 -9.81
C ILE A 170 -3.88 -15.53 -8.63
N LYS A 171 -2.55 -15.50 -8.57
CA LYS A 171 -1.82 -14.72 -7.57
C LYS A 171 -1.96 -13.23 -7.84
N MET A 172 -2.16 -12.45 -6.78
CA MET A 172 -2.33 -11.00 -6.85
C MET A 172 -1.22 -10.28 -7.61
N LYS A 173 0.03 -10.74 -7.49
CA LYS A 173 1.16 -10.16 -8.22
C LYS A 173 1.00 -10.21 -9.74
N TRP A 174 0.45 -11.29 -10.29
CA TRP A 174 0.21 -11.42 -11.74
C TRP A 174 -0.90 -10.49 -12.19
N MET A 175 -1.99 -10.39 -11.42
CA MET A 175 -3.08 -9.45 -11.70
C MET A 175 -2.58 -8.00 -11.68
N ALA A 176 -1.73 -7.64 -10.70
CA ALA A 176 -1.17 -6.29 -10.62
C ALA A 176 -0.26 -5.97 -11.81
N TRP A 177 0.55 -6.91 -12.30
CA TRP A 177 1.37 -6.72 -13.50
C TRP A 177 0.54 -6.53 -14.77
N VAL A 178 -0.46 -7.40 -14.99
CA VAL A 178 -1.38 -7.28 -16.13
C VAL A 178 -2.12 -5.96 -16.08
N TYR A 179 -2.64 -5.60 -14.90
CA TYR A 179 -3.39 -4.36 -14.74
C TYR A 179 -2.51 -3.12 -14.89
N GLY A 180 -1.29 -3.16 -14.36
CA GLY A 180 -0.29 -2.12 -14.58
C GLY A 180 0.04 -1.93 -16.05
N ALA A 181 0.21 -3.02 -16.80
CA ALA A 181 0.44 -2.97 -18.25
C ALA A 181 -0.75 -2.35 -19.01
N ILE A 182 -1.99 -2.71 -18.63
CA ILE A 182 -3.21 -2.12 -19.20
C ILE A 182 -3.28 -0.61 -18.92
N ILE A 183 -2.95 -0.18 -17.71
CA ILE A 183 -2.92 1.25 -17.36
C ILE A 183 -1.93 2.01 -18.25
N VAL A 184 -0.70 1.50 -18.39
CA VAL A 184 0.33 2.12 -19.22
C VAL A 184 -0.12 2.16 -20.69
N TYR A 185 -0.68 1.08 -21.19
CA TYR A 185 -1.23 1.03 -22.55
C TYR A 185 -2.33 2.08 -22.76
N ASN A 186 -3.29 2.18 -21.85
CA ASN A 186 -4.36 3.19 -21.90
C ASN A 186 -3.80 4.61 -21.86
N MET A 187 -2.83 4.89 -20.98
CA MET A 187 -2.18 6.21 -20.93
C MET A 187 -1.52 6.59 -22.26
N ILE A 188 -0.78 5.67 -22.85
CA ILE A 188 -0.12 5.89 -24.17
C ILE A 188 -1.20 6.10 -25.24
N SER A 189 -2.26 5.31 -25.24
CA SER A 189 -3.36 5.44 -26.18
C SER A 189 -4.07 6.78 -26.07
N TYR A 190 -4.37 7.24 -24.86
CA TYR A 190 -5.00 8.53 -24.63
C TYR A 190 -4.12 9.70 -25.12
N VAL A 191 -2.81 9.64 -24.88
CA VAL A 191 -1.90 10.66 -25.38
C VAL A 191 -1.82 10.66 -26.90
N ARG A 192 -1.79 9.48 -27.56
CA ARG A 192 -1.74 9.37 -29.02
C ARG A 192 -2.98 9.94 -29.71
N VAL A 193 -4.15 9.77 -29.12
CA VAL A 193 -5.44 10.24 -29.66
C VAL A 193 -5.72 11.71 -29.27
N GLY A 194 -4.80 12.38 -28.55
CA GLY A 194 -5.02 13.75 -28.09
C GLY A 194 -5.88 13.88 -26.83
N LEU A 195 -6.34 12.76 -26.26
CA LEU A 195 -7.16 12.69 -25.04
C LEU A 195 -6.30 12.69 -23.76
N TRP A 196 -5.16 13.40 -23.74
CA TRP A 196 -4.23 13.39 -22.61
C TRP A 196 -4.88 13.74 -21.27
N VAL A 197 -5.99 14.49 -21.28
CA VAL A 197 -6.79 14.82 -20.09
C VAL A 197 -7.26 13.56 -19.35
N MET A 198 -7.56 12.45 -20.06
CA MET A 198 -7.95 11.18 -19.46
C MET A 198 -6.78 10.48 -18.73
N ALA A 199 -5.54 10.81 -19.06
CA ALA A 199 -4.37 10.26 -18.37
C ALA A 199 -4.08 10.96 -17.03
N VAL A 200 -4.55 12.19 -16.83
CA VAL A 200 -4.26 13.00 -15.65
C VAL A 200 -4.77 12.36 -14.35
N PRO A 201 -6.02 11.92 -14.22
CA PRO A 201 -6.50 11.27 -12.98
C PRO A 201 -5.80 9.93 -12.72
N ILE A 202 -5.37 9.22 -13.76
CA ILE A 202 -4.56 8.01 -13.62
C ILE A 202 -3.22 8.35 -12.97
N LEU A 203 -2.52 9.36 -13.49
CA LEU A 203 -1.25 9.84 -12.96
C LEU A 203 -1.38 10.30 -11.51
N ALA A 204 -2.44 11.05 -11.18
CA ALA A 204 -2.70 11.54 -9.83
C ALA A 204 -2.87 10.38 -8.83
N SER A 205 -3.61 9.34 -9.20
CA SER A 205 -3.82 8.18 -8.35
C SER A 205 -2.58 7.30 -8.21
N LEU A 206 -1.81 7.11 -9.29
CA LEU A 206 -0.54 6.39 -9.26
C LEU A 206 0.50 7.14 -8.43
N LEU A 207 0.55 8.47 -8.52
CA LEU A 207 1.41 9.30 -7.69
C LEU A 207 1.10 9.09 -6.20
N ASN A 208 -0.17 9.08 -5.81
CA ASN A 208 -0.58 8.77 -4.44
C ASN A 208 -0.08 7.39 -4.00
N PHE A 209 -0.28 6.36 -4.82
CA PHE A 209 0.21 5.01 -4.55
C PHE A 209 1.73 4.99 -4.35
N VAL A 210 2.49 5.58 -5.26
CA VAL A 210 3.95 5.61 -5.23
C VAL A 210 4.46 6.33 -3.98
N LEU A 211 3.96 7.53 -3.69
CA LEU A 211 4.35 8.31 -2.53
C LEU A 211 4.07 7.57 -1.22
N PHE A 212 2.88 6.97 -1.11
CA PHE A 212 2.49 6.24 0.09
C PHE A 212 3.28 4.93 0.24
N PHE A 213 3.48 4.19 -0.85
CA PHE A 213 4.24 2.95 -0.86
C PHE A 213 5.70 3.16 -0.45
N PHE A 214 6.38 4.17 -1.02
CA PHE A 214 7.75 4.50 -0.65
C PHE A 214 7.84 5.05 0.77
N SER A 215 6.85 5.80 1.22
CA SER A 215 6.82 6.33 2.59
C SER A 215 6.55 5.24 3.63
N ASN A 216 5.74 4.25 3.29
CA ASN A 216 5.38 3.16 4.20
C ASN A 216 6.44 2.04 4.24
N ARG A 217 7.20 1.87 3.17
CA ARG A 217 8.34 0.95 3.14
C ARG A 217 9.48 1.54 3.98
N ASN A 218 9.89 0.81 5.03
CA ASN A 218 11.06 1.17 5.84
C ASN A 218 12.32 1.12 4.95
N MET A 219 12.61 2.23 4.26
CA MET A 219 13.78 2.38 3.38
C MET A 219 15.10 2.17 4.14
N HIS A 220 15.10 2.29 5.49
CA HIS A 220 16.22 1.89 6.34
C HIS A 220 16.68 0.44 6.12
N ARG A 221 15.76 -0.45 5.71
CA ARG A 221 16.11 -1.86 5.45
C ARG A 221 16.99 -2.03 4.20
N TYR A 222 16.91 -1.09 3.27
CA TYR A 222 17.67 -1.06 2.00
C TYR A 222 18.80 -0.05 2.00
N ASN A 223 19.01 0.69 3.12
CA ASN A 223 20.14 1.60 3.25
C ASN A 223 21.43 0.79 3.12
N PRO A 224 22.35 1.14 2.18
CA PRO A 224 23.60 0.42 1.95
C PRO A 224 24.41 0.21 3.24
N LYS A 225 24.42 1.21 4.16
CA LYS A 225 25.08 1.12 5.46
C LYS A 225 24.48 0.03 6.35
N GLU A 226 23.15 -0.08 6.39
CA GLU A 226 22.45 -1.10 7.20
C GLU A 226 22.61 -2.48 6.60
N VAL A 227 22.58 -2.61 5.30
CA VAL A 227 22.83 -3.87 4.58
C VAL A 227 24.25 -4.35 4.84
N HIS A 228 25.23 -3.45 4.77
CA HIS A 228 26.65 -3.75 5.07
C HIS A 228 26.80 -4.19 6.52
N ARG A 229 26.27 -3.42 7.48
CA ARG A 229 26.30 -3.76 8.91
C ARG A 229 25.68 -5.14 9.20
N ARG A 230 24.55 -5.46 8.57
CA ARG A 230 23.91 -6.79 8.72
C ARG A 230 24.74 -7.91 8.10
N ARG A 231 25.43 -7.64 6.98
CA ARG A 231 26.34 -8.62 6.37
C ARG A 231 27.56 -8.87 7.25
N GLU A 232 28.16 -7.81 7.79
CA GLU A 232 29.28 -7.91 8.74
C GLU A 232 28.87 -8.65 10.01
N PHE A 233 27.72 -8.31 10.58
CA PHE A 233 27.18 -9.02 11.75
C PHE A 233 26.97 -10.51 11.46
N LYS A 234 26.37 -10.86 10.30
CA LYS A 234 26.22 -12.27 9.90
C LYS A 234 27.56 -12.98 9.70
N LYS A 235 28.57 -12.31 9.13
CA LYS A 235 29.92 -12.86 8.97
C LYS A 235 30.59 -13.08 10.33
N ALA A 236 30.51 -12.11 11.22
CA ALA A 236 31.05 -12.22 12.58
C ALA A 236 30.40 -13.36 13.36
N MET A 237 29.06 -13.49 13.28
CA MET A 237 28.33 -14.61 13.89
C MET A 237 28.70 -15.96 13.26
N ALA A 238 28.91 -16.03 11.95
CA ALA A 238 29.33 -17.25 11.29
C ALA A 238 30.77 -17.64 11.70
N GLN A 239 31.69 -16.68 11.80
CA GLN A 239 33.06 -16.92 12.23
C GLN A 239 33.14 -17.35 13.71
N SER A 240 32.30 -16.80 14.59
CA SER A 240 32.25 -17.23 15.99
C SER A 240 31.71 -18.64 16.19
N ARG A 241 31.00 -19.18 15.20
CA ARG A 241 30.46 -20.55 15.20
C ARG A 241 31.39 -21.61 14.59
N VAL A 242 32.51 -21.20 14.01
CA VAL A 242 33.50 -22.15 13.47
C VAL A 242 34.44 -22.60 14.59
N ASN A 243 34.49 -23.91 14.80
CA ASN A 243 35.46 -24.48 15.73
C ASN A 243 36.85 -24.43 15.08
N PRO A 244 37.86 -23.75 15.68
CA PRO A 244 39.20 -23.65 15.10
C PRO A 244 39.91 -25.00 14.97
N ALA A 245 39.51 -26.01 15.78
CA ALA A 245 40.13 -27.34 15.75
C ALA A 245 39.58 -28.27 14.61
N THR A 246 38.29 -28.09 14.22
CA THR A 246 37.65 -29.03 13.30
C THR A 246 37.10 -28.34 12.03
N GLY A 247 37.17 -26.99 11.94
CA GLY A 247 36.64 -26.21 10.81
C GLY A 247 35.12 -26.28 10.60
N GLY A 248 34.38 -26.97 11.48
CA GLY A 248 32.95 -27.20 11.38
C GLY A 248 32.12 -26.07 12.03
N ILE A 249 30.96 -25.80 11.48
CA ILE A 249 29.98 -24.85 12.07
C ILE A 249 29.34 -25.53 13.29
N THR A 250 29.43 -24.87 14.45
CA THR A 250 28.83 -25.31 15.72
C THR A 250 27.71 -24.35 16.15
N LYS A 251 26.69 -24.87 16.83
CA LYS A 251 25.59 -24.06 17.39
C LYS A 251 25.97 -23.46 18.73
N HIS A 252 26.70 -24.23 19.54
CA HIS A 252 27.07 -23.88 20.90
C HIS A 252 28.58 -24.01 21.09
N LYS A 253 29.17 -23.10 21.89
CA LYS A 253 30.60 -23.11 22.23
C LYS A 253 30.84 -22.53 23.61
N CYS A 254 31.51 -23.26 24.46
CA CYS A 254 31.88 -22.76 25.77
C CYS A 254 32.95 -21.64 25.67
N ALA A 255 32.71 -20.51 26.33
CA ALA A 255 33.63 -19.35 26.32
C ALA A 255 34.97 -19.61 27.03
N ILE A 256 35.04 -20.60 27.93
CA ILE A 256 36.27 -20.92 28.69
C ILE A 256 37.08 -22.03 28.01
N CYS A 257 36.46 -23.21 27.83
CA CYS A 257 37.22 -24.38 27.33
C CYS A 257 37.12 -24.57 25.82
N GLY A 258 36.26 -23.78 25.12
CA GLY A 258 36.09 -23.87 23.68
C GLY A 258 35.35 -25.12 23.18
N ARG A 259 34.97 -26.06 24.07
CA ARG A 259 34.20 -27.27 23.68
C ARG A 259 32.86 -26.87 23.08
N THR A 260 32.40 -27.72 22.16
CA THR A 260 31.17 -27.54 21.38
C THR A 260 30.31 -28.80 21.50
N GLU A 261 29.06 -28.72 21.01
CA GLU A 261 28.16 -29.87 20.94
C GLU A 261 28.67 -31.03 20.04
N LYS A 262 29.71 -30.77 19.24
CA LYS A 262 30.35 -31.81 18.42
C LYS A 262 31.43 -32.57 19.15
N ASP A 263 32.01 -31.96 20.17
CA ASP A 263 33.04 -32.59 20.99
C ASP A 263 32.43 -33.59 22.00
N ASP A 264 31.22 -33.30 22.49
CA ASP A 264 30.43 -34.16 23.34
C ASP A 264 28.94 -33.86 23.16
N PRO A 265 28.14 -34.81 22.58
CA PRO A 265 26.71 -34.63 22.34
C PRO A 265 25.86 -34.45 23.61
N ASN A 266 26.37 -34.88 24.77
CA ASN A 266 25.64 -34.79 26.04
C ASN A 266 25.96 -33.51 26.83
N LEU A 267 26.79 -32.60 26.26
CA LEU A 267 27.20 -31.40 26.94
C LEU A 267 26.11 -30.33 26.80
N GLU A 268 25.54 -29.92 27.93
CA GLU A 268 24.60 -28.81 27.98
C GLU A 268 25.32 -27.46 27.98
N PHE A 269 24.82 -26.51 27.18
CA PHE A 269 25.31 -25.13 27.11
C PHE A 269 24.24 -24.16 27.59
N ARG A 270 24.62 -23.21 28.44
CA ARG A 270 23.72 -22.17 28.95
C ARG A 270 24.40 -20.81 28.97
N PHE A 271 23.59 -19.78 28.75
CA PHE A 271 24.05 -18.38 28.89
C PHE A 271 24.11 -17.95 30.35
N CYS A 272 25.11 -17.17 30.69
CA CYS A 272 25.17 -16.54 32.01
C CYS A 272 24.42 -15.21 32.02
N SER A 273 23.41 -15.08 32.88
CA SER A 273 22.62 -13.84 33.03
C SER A 273 23.34 -12.69 33.74
N LYS A 274 24.49 -13.00 34.40
CA LYS A 274 25.29 -12.00 35.16
C LYS A 274 26.46 -11.42 34.37
N CYS A 275 26.83 -12.06 33.22
CA CYS A 275 27.88 -11.55 32.35
C CYS A 275 27.35 -10.47 31.40
N ASN A 276 28.15 -9.41 31.21
CA ASN A 276 27.84 -8.37 30.23
C ASN A 276 28.19 -8.89 28.81
N GLY A 277 27.22 -9.43 28.09
CA GLY A 277 27.36 -10.03 26.78
C GLY A 277 26.74 -11.45 26.68
N ASN A 278 26.67 -11.98 25.47
CA ASN A 278 26.10 -13.31 25.21
C ASN A 278 27.17 -14.39 25.26
N TYR A 279 27.64 -14.73 26.45
CA TYR A 279 28.61 -15.77 26.68
C TYR A 279 27.91 -17.09 27.04
N GLU A 280 28.18 -18.14 26.27
CA GLU A 280 27.72 -19.50 26.55
C GLU A 280 28.81 -20.27 27.32
N TYR A 281 28.39 -21.04 28.31
CA TYR A 281 29.24 -21.90 29.12
C TYR A 281 28.69 -23.31 29.13
N CYS A 282 29.58 -24.31 29.07
CA CYS A 282 29.20 -25.70 29.31
C CYS A 282 28.86 -25.91 30.80
N GLN A 283 28.17 -27.03 31.09
CA GLN A 283 27.74 -27.34 32.46
C GLN A 283 28.91 -27.32 33.48
N ASP A 284 30.14 -27.69 33.09
CA ASP A 284 31.33 -27.68 33.98
C ASP A 284 31.76 -26.24 34.32
N HIS A 285 31.60 -25.30 33.43
CA HIS A 285 32.07 -23.94 33.57
C HIS A 285 30.95 -22.92 33.87
N LEU A 286 29.70 -23.35 33.92
CA LEU A 286 28.56 -22.45 34.15
C LEU A 286 28.63 -21.80 35.54
N PHE A 287 29.11 -22.53 36.55
CA PHE A 287 29.17 -22.04 37.93
C PHE A 287 30.58 -21.66 38.39
N THR A 288 31.62 -21.99 37.60
CA THR A 288 33.02 -21.77 37.95
C THR A 288 33.70 -20.64 37.21
N HIS A 289 33.00 -19.99 36.24
CA HIS A 289 33.57 -18.91 35.47
C HIS A 289 33.58 -17.56 36.21
N GLN A 290 34.57 -16.72 35.89
CA GLN A 290 34.58 -15.33 36.32
C GLN A 290 33.62 -14.52 35.45
N HIS A 291 32.75 -13.72 36.07
CA HIS A 291 31.81 -12.89 35.35
C HIS A 291 32.50 -11.76 34.60
N VAL A 292 32.20 -11.65 33.30
CA VAL A 292 32.63 -10.51 32.47
C VAL A 292 31.74 -9.31 32.82
N LYS A 293 32.38 -8.21 33.28
CA LYS A 293 31.68 -6.95 33.64
C LYS A 293 31.55 -6.00 32.44
#